data_9a50d154a6cdc7abacf7bd6ebbd2ca31
#
_entry.id   9a50d154a6cdc7abacf7bd6ebbd2ca31
#
_cell.length_a   1.000
_cell.length_b   1.000
_cell.length_c   1.000
_cell.angle_alpha   90.00
_cell.angle_beta   90.00
_cell.angle_gamma   90.00
#
_symmetry.space_group_name_H-M   'P 1'
#
loop_
_entity.id
_entity.type
_entity.pdbx_description
1 polymer ?
#
loop_
_entity_poly.entity_id
_entity_poly.type
_entity_poly.pdbx_seq_one_letter_code
_entity_poly.pdbx_strand_id
1 'polypeptide(L)'
;MANTNQAFKIAATTINLLVFIVVIVLNYAANDPIDGPFRHLFGNATTGGASRKFYIEITPASWAFSIWGLIYIWQGAWIIYSLTLLCRKDAPDVISPVLLVVYSLASVANASWIVVWSHEWIQICSFLLFAISFFLYGTLATSYKTVNLGTKGIPKRDFIAMQVLVNNGVAVYATWCTIASLLNLTMAIAYFHGVDQDVASTISLVILAVEVVVWFSLENTILDKFVRYTLSVYPVVIWALSASINKNWDLAKRNSIISLVLLAVACTLFVARVVIVVWREQKKKRPVNNSSMLLQYS
;
A
#
# COMPACT_ATOMS: atom_id res chain seq x y z
N MET A 1 18.92 9.91 -28.82
CA MET A 1 18.42 9.99 -27.44
C MET A 1 16.94 9.61 -27.29
N ALA A 2 16.00 10.08 -28.14
CA ALA A 2 14.57 9.69 -28.01
C ALA A 2 14.34 8.17 -28.14
N ASN A 3 15.03 7.51 -29.06
CA ASN A 3 14.89 6.06 -29.31
C ASN A 3 15.39 5.19 -28.11
N THR A 4 16.44 5.62 -27.42
CA THR A 4 17.01 4.92 -26.26
C THR A 4 16.08 4.99 -25.04
N ASN A 5 15.45 6.14 -24.79
CA ASN A 5 14.50 6.32 -23.68
C ASN A 5 13.22 5.47 -23.89
N GLN A 6 12.76 5.38 -25.15
CA GLN A 6 11.58 4.55 -25.46
C GLN A 6 11.89 3.06 -25.31
N ALA A 7 13.03 2.59 -25.82
CA ALA A 7 13.47 1.21 -25.65
C ALA A 7 13.61 0.83 -24.16
N PHE A 8 14.19 1.71 -23.35
CA PHE A 8 14.31 1.49 -21.91
C PHE A 8 12.94 1.42 -21.22
N LYS A 9 11.99 2.30 -21.60
CA LYS A 9 10.62 2.27 -21.06
C LYS A 9 9.89 0.97 -21.42
N ILE A 10 10.02 0.50 -22.66
CA ILE A 10 9.45 -0.78 -23.10
C ILE A 10 10.04 -1.92 -22.27
N ALA A 11 11.37 -2.00 -22.17
CA ALA A 11 12.05 -3.02 -21.39
C ALA A 11 11.60 -3.02 -19.91
N ALA A 12 11.57 -1.84 -19.27
CA ALA A 12 11.12 -1.72 -17.88
C ALA A 12 9.67 -2.15 -17.68
N THR A 13 8.77 -1.81 -18.62
CA THR A 13 7.36 -2.24 -18.55
C THR A 13 7.23 -3.76 -18.74
N THR A 14 7.98 -4.34 -19.65
CA THR A 14 8.00 -5.80 -19.89
C THR A 14 8.54 -6.55 -18.67
N ILE A 15 9.65 -6.09 -18.10
CA ILE A 15 10.23 -6.67 -16.87
C ILE A 15 9.23 -6.59 -15.74
N ASN A 16 8.57 -5.44 -15.56
CA ASN A 16 7.56 -5.25 -14.53
C ASN A 16 6.40 -6.25 -14.66
N LEU A 17 5.90 -6.47 -15.88
CA LEU A 17 4.86 -7.47 -16.15
C LEU A 17 5.35 -8.88 -15.81
N LEU A 18 6.55 -9.25 -16.25
CA LEU A 18 7.10 -10.59 -16.02
C LEU A 18 7.30 -10.86 -14.52
N VAL A 19 7.86 -9.90 -13.79
CA VAL A 19 8.04 -10.00 -12.33
C VAL A 19 6.67 -10.12 -11.64
N PHE A 20 5.68 -9.35 -12.08
CA PHE A 20 4.32 -9.45 -11.52
C PHE A 20 3.69 -10.84 -11.77
N ILE A 21 3.86 -11.41 -12.96
CA ILE A 21 3.40 -12.77 -13.25
C ILE A 21 4.07 -13.78 -12.31
N VAL A 22 5.38 -13.66 -12.08
CA VAL A 22 6.12 -14.52 -11.14
C VAL A 22 5.53 -14.38 -9.72
N VAL A 23 5.24 -13.17 -9.26
CA VAL A 23 4.61 -12.95 -7.96
C VAL A 23 3.27 -13.69 -7.85
N ILE A 24 2.40 -13.56 -8.86
CA ILE A 24 1.10 -14.24 -8.87
C ILE A 24 1.26 -15.77 -8.83
N VAL A 25 2.16 -16.32 -9.65
CA VAL A 25 2.44 -17.76 -9.71
C VAL A 25 2.95 -18.27 -8.36
N LEU A 26 3.90 -17.58 -7.74
CA LEU A 26 4.45 -17.99 -6.44
C LEU A 26 3.41 -17.87 -5.32
N ASN A 27 2.60 -16.81 -5.31
CA ASN A 27 1.52 -16.69 -4.33
C ASN A 27 0.44 -17.75 -4.49
N TYR A 28 0.12 -18.15 -5.72
CA TYR A 28 -0.77 -19.28 -5.97
C TYR A 28 -0.15 -20.61 -5.46
N ALA A 29 1.12 -20.87 -5.80
CA ALA A 29 1.83 -22.08 -5.39
C ALA A 29 2.01 -22.19 -3.87
N ALA A 30 2.13 -21.08 -3.15
CA ALA A 30 2.25 -21.03 -1.70
C ALA A 30 1.00 -21.51 -0.93
N ASN A 31 -0.13 -21.73 -1.62
CA ASN A 31 -1.32 -22.33 -1.01
C ASN A 31 -1.18 -23.84 -0.80
N ASP A 32 -0.32 -24.49 -1.61
CA ASP A 32 0.02 -25.91 -1.47
C ASP A 32 1.55 -26.07 -1.53
N PRO A 33 2.25 -25.76 -0.43
CA PRO A 33 3.71 -25.75 -0.42
C PRO A 33 4.33 -27.15 -0.38
N ILE A 34 3.58 -28.19 0.01
CA ILE A 34 4.08 -29.56 0.20
C ILE A 34 3.94 -30.37 -1.07
N ASP A 35 2.75 -30.40 -1.68
CA ASP A 35 2.42 -31.28 -2.81
C ASP A 35 2.25 -30.48 -4.12
N GLY A 36 2.20 -29.15 -4.05
CA GLY A 36 1.97 -28.26 -5.17
C GLY A 36 3.18 -28.09 -6.11
N PRO A 37 2.96 -27.36 -7.21
CA PRO A 37 4.03 -26.95 -8.12
C PRO A 37 5.07 -26.13 -7.37
N PHE A 38 6.35 -26.31 -7.69
CA PHE A 38 7.46 -25.60 -7.05
C PHE A 38 7.70 -25.92 -5.56
N ARG A 39 7.20 -27.06 -5.06
CA ARG A 39 7.42 -27.52 -3.66
C ARG A 39 8.87 -27.43 -3.19
N HIS A 40 9.85 -27.52 -4.10
CA HIS A 40 11.27 -27.39 -3.76
C HIS A 40 11.71 -25.99 -3.34
N LEU A 41 10.89 -24.97 -3.64
CA LEU A 41 11.14 -23.58 -3.26
C LEU A 41 10.50 -23.22 -1.90
N PHE A 42 9.50 -23.98 -1.48
CA PHE A 42 8.71 -23.68 -0.29
C PHE A 42 9.10 -24.56 0.90
N GLY A 43 8.91 -23.99 2.09
CA GLY A 43 8.90 -24.77 3.34
C GLY A 43 7.57 -25.51 3.52
N ASN A 44 7.28 -25.92 4.74
CA ASN A 44 6.10 -26.76 5.04
C ASN A 44 4.86 -25.95 5.48
N ALA A 45 4.95 -24.63 5.56
CA ALA A 45 3.87 -23.81 6.07
C ALA A 45 3.13 -23.05 4.96
N THR A 46 1.80 -23.18 4.94
CA THR A 46 0.95 -22.24 4.20
C THR A 46 0.96 -20.88 4.88
N THR A 47 0.57 -19.82 4.14
CA THR A 47 0.49 -18.47 4.70
C THR A 47 -0.37 -18.41 5.97
N GLY A 48 -1.53 -19.06 5.98
CA GLY A 48 -2.39 -19.14 7.15
C GLY A 48 -1.85 -20.04 8.25
N GLY A 49 -1.10 -21.09 7.89
CA GLY A 49 -0.45 -22.02 8.82
C GLY A 49 0.61 -21.32 9.69
N ALA A 50 1.54 -20.62 9.06
CA ALA A 50 2.55 -19.83 9.75
C ALA A 50 1.93 -18.74 10.63
N SER A 51 0.90 -18.02 10.14
CA SER A 51 0.19 -17.01 10.93
C SER A 51 -0.53 -17.59 12.16
N ARG A 52 -0.98 -18.86 12.14
CA ARG A 52 -1.56 -19.51 13.32
C ARG A 52 -0.49 -19.97 14.30
N LYS A 53 0.65 -20.45 13.80
CA LYS A 53 1.77 -20.91 14.62
C LYS A 53 2.41 -19.76 15.41
N PHE A 54 2.64 -18.63 14.75
CA PHE A 54 3.19 -17.43 15.38
C PHE A 54 2.08 -16.45 15.77
N TYR A 55 1.12 -16.94 16.54
CA TYR A 55 0.00 -16.13 17.02
C TYR A 55 0.48 -14.98 17.92
N ILE A 56 -0.08 -13.80 17.70
CA ILE A 56 0.08 -12.62 18.55
C ILE A 56 -1.29 -12.01 18.83
N GLU A 57 -1.43 -11.20 19.89
CA GLU A 57 -2.72 -10.61 20.31
C GLU A 57 -3.38 -9.68 19.28
N ILE A 58 -2.64 -9.29 18.24
CA ILE A 58 -3.13 -8.45 17.14
C ILE A 58 -3.19 -9.20 15.80
N THR A 59 -3.07 -10.53 15.82
CA THR A 59 -3.18 -11.35 14.59
C THR A 59 -4.55 -11.16 13.94
N PRO A 60 -4.65 -10.72 12.68
CA PRO A 60 -5.92 -10.56 12.00
C PRO A 60 -6.67 -11.89 11.81
N ALA A 61 -7.99 -11.84 11.73
CA ALA A 61 -8.82 -12.97 11.31
C ALA A 61 -8.46 -13.41 9.88
N SER A 62 -8.63 -14.70 9.58
CA SER A 62 -8.18 -15.31 8.31
C SER A 62 -8.76 -14.64 7.07
N TRP A 63 -9.99 -14.13 7.14
CA TRP A 63 -10.62 -13.43 6.03
C TRP A 63 -9.88 -12.15 5.61
N ALA A 64 -9.11 -11.52 6.52
CA ALA A 64 -8.36 -10.31 6.21
C ALA A 64 -7.30 -10.52 5.13
N PHE A 65 -6.76 -11.73 5.02
CA PHE A 65 -5.77 -12.06 4.00
C PHE A 65 -6.32 -12.06 2.57
N SER A 66 -7.66 -12.05 2.40
CA SER A 66 -8.29 -11.86 1.08
C SER A 66 -7.92 -10.51 0.43
N ILE A 67 -7.43 -9.55 1.21
CA ILE A 67 -6.92 -8.27 0.69
C ILE A 67 -5.77 -8.47 -0.33
N TRP A 68 -5.02 -9.56 -0.25
CA TRP A 68 -4.00 -9.89 -1.25
C TRP A 68 -4.60 -10.08 -2.64
N GLY A 69 -5.80 -10.70 -2.72
CA GLY A 69 -6.55 -10.81 -3.97
C GLY A 69 -6.89 -9.43 -4.55
N LEU A 70 -7.42 -8.53 -3.71
CA LEU A 70 -7.71 -7.15 -4.10
C LEU A 70 -6.43 -6.42 -4.57
N ILE A 71 -5.34 -6.55 -3.80
CA ILE A 71 -4.05 -5.95 -4.13
C ILE A 71 -3.61 -6.42 -5.53
N TYR A 72 -3.53 -7.71 -5.76
CA TYR A 72 -3.03 -8.24 -7.05
C TYR A 72 -3.91 -7.88 -8.24
N ILE A 73 -5.24 -7.91 -8.09
CA ILE A 73 -6.15 -7.43 -9.13
C ILE A 73 -5.88 -5.95 -9.46
N TRP A 74 -5.71 -5.12 -8.45
CA TRP A 74 -5.46 -3.70 -8.64
C TRP A 74 -4.08 -3.41 -9.24
N GLN A 75 -3.02 -4.15 -8.78
CA GLN A 75 -1.71 -4.04 -9.41
C GLN A 75 -1.76 -4.49 -10.88
N GLY A 76 -2.44 -5.59 -11.20
CA GLY A 76 -2.66 -6.04 -12.58
C GLY A 76 -3.35 -4.98 -13.45
N ALA A 77 -4.37 -4.31 -12.90
CA ALA A 77 -5.11 -3.27 -13.63
C ALA A 77 -4.22 -2.08 -14.04
N TRP A 78 -3.35 -1.58 -13.15
CA TRP A 78 -2.47 -0.48 -13.53
C TRP A 78 -1.29 -0.92 -14.39
N ILE A 79 -0.80 -2.16 -14.27
CA ILE A 79 0.22 -2.73 -15.17
C ILE A 79 -0.36 -2.84 -16.58
N ILE A 80 -1.60 -3.32 -16.73
CA ILE A 80 -2.30 -3.32 -18.03
C ILE A 80 -2.45 -1.89 -18.56
N TYR A 81 -2.82 -0.93 -17.71
CA TYR A 81 -2.86 0.48 -18.12
C TYR A 81 -1.49 0.95 -18.63
N SER A 82 -0.39 0.58 -17.98
CA SER A 82 0.96 0.94 -18.43
C SER A 82 1.29 0.37 -19.81
N LEU A 83 0.84 -0.85 -20.12
CA LEU A 83 0.99 -1.45 -21.46
C LEU A 83 0.20 -0.68 -22.51
N THR A 84 -1.03 -0.23 -22.18
CA THR A 84 -1.82 0.56 -23.13
C THR A 84 -1.15 1.87 -23.52
N LEU A 85 -0.35 2.46 -22.61
CA LEU A 85 0.41 3.69 -22.91
C LEU A 85 1.53 3.43 -23.93
N LEU A 86 2.08 2.23 -24.04
CA LEU A 86 3.08 1.88 -25.06
C LEU A 86 2.46 1.79 -26.47
N CYS A 87 1.18 1.43 -26.56
CA CYS A 87 0.48 1.24 -27.83
C CYS A 87 -0.17 2.54 -28.37
N ARG A 88 -0.23 3.58 -27.57
CA ARG A 88 -0.90 4.85 -27.92
C ARG A 88 0.11 5.85 -28.48
N LYS A 89 -0.14 6.38 -29.68
CA LYS A 89 0.74 7.37 -30.35
C LYS A 89 0.96 8.65 -29.52
N ASP A 90 -0.13 9.16 -28.91
CA ASP A 90 -0.10 10.41 -28.13
C ASP A 90 -0.24 10.11 -26.62
N ALA A 91 0.39 9.06 -26.14
CA ALA A 91 0.35 8.71 -24.73
C ALA A 91 1.15 9.73 -23.91
N PRO A 92 0.57 10.26 -22.80
CA PRO A 92 1.33 11.12 -21.90
C PRO A 92 2.41 10.31 -21.17
N ASP A 93 3.53 10.95 -20.87
CA ASP A 93 4.61 10.33 -20.10
C ASP A 93 4.34 10.39 -18.59
N VAL A 94 3.32 9.63 -18.15
CA VAL A 94 2.86 9.62 -16.74
C VAL A 94 3.43 8.46 -15.93
N ILE A 95 3.93 7.42 -16.57
CA ILE A 95 4.61 6.30 -15.92
C ILE A 95 6.09 6.34 -16.31
N SER A 96 6.92 6.75 -15.37
CA SER A 96 8.37 6.86 -15.59
C SER A 96 9.04 5.49 -15.48
N PRO A 97 10.16 5.25 -16.17
CA PRO A 97 10.96 4.03 -15.99
C PRO A 97 11.42 3.83 -14.54
N VAL A 98 11.70 4.89 -13.80
CA VAL A 98 12.09 4.83 -12.39
C VAL A 98 10.95 4.24 -11.54
N LEU A 99 9.69 4.65 -11.78
CA LEU A 99 8.52 4.08 -11.12
C LEU A 99 8.45 2.56 -11.34
N LEU A 100 8.62 2.12 -12.60
CA LEU A 100 8.56 0.71 -12.97
C LEU A 100 9.67 -0.10 -12.30
N VAL A 101 10.89 0.41 -12.26
CA VAL A 101 12.04 -0.25 -11.61
C VAL A 101 11.81 -0.38 -10.12
N VAL A 102 11.43 0.71 -9.43
CA VAL A 102 11.23 0.71 -7.98
C VAL A 102 10.06 -0.21 -7.58
N TYR A 103 8.99 -0.22 -8.36
CA TYR A 103 7.89 -1.17 -8.15
C TYR A 103 8.30 -2.62 -8.42
N SER A 104 9.14 -2.87 -9.43
CA SER A 104 9.66 -4.22 -9.68
C SER A 104 10.52 -4.71 -8.52
N LEU A 105 11.28 -3.84 -7.86
CA LEU A 105 12.02 -4.19 -6.63
C LEU A 105 11.08 -4.57 -5.48
N ALA A 106 9.97 -3.83 -5.29
CA ALA A 106 8.93 -4.22 -4.34
C ALA A 106 8.35 -5.61 -4.66
N SER A 107 8.10 -5.87 -5.94
CA SER A 107 7.55 -7.15 -6.42
C SER A 107 8.52 -8.31 -6.22
N VAL A 108 9.81 -8.12 -6.49
CA VAL A 108 10.86 -9.12 -6.21
C VAL A 108 10.95 -9.39 -4.71
N ALA A 109 10.94 -8.35 -3.87
CA ALA A 109 10.93 -8.52 -2.42
C ALA A 109 9.68 -9.28 -1.93
N ASN A 110 8.49 -9.06 -2.54
CA ASN A 110 7.28 -9.82 -2.25
C ASN A 110 7.39 -11.30 -2.66
N ALA A 111 7.93 -11.58 -3.85
CA ALA A 111 8.21 -12.94 -4.29
C ALA A 111 9.17 -13.66 -3.33
N SER A 112 10.19 -12.97 -2.84
CA SER A 112 11.12 -13.49 -1.84
C SER A 112 10.43 -13.72 -0.50
N TRP A 113 9.57 -12.76 -0.07
CA TRP A 113 8.83 -12.86 1.19
C TRP A 113 7.94 -14.09 1.24
N ILE A 114 7.17 -14.40 0.18
CA ILE A 114 6.24 -15.54 0.22
C ILE A 114 6.99 -16.88 0.34
N VAL A 115 8.16 -17.00 -0.27
CA VAL A 115 9.02 -18.19 -0.13
C VAL A 115 9.57 -18.28 1.30
N VAL A 116 10.18 -17.20 1.80
CA VAL A 116 10.78 -17.14 3.13
C VAL A 116 9.74 -17.35 4.24
N TRP A 117 8.51 -16.85 4.02
CA TRP A 117 7.39 -17.03 4.95
C TRP A 117 6.98 -18.51 5.09
N SER A 118 7.02 -19.28 4.02
CA SER A 118 6.72 -20.71 4.05
C SER A 118 7.77 -21.53 4.81
N HIS A 119 9.00 -21.00 4.93
CA HIS A 119 10.06 -21.55 5.77
C HIS A 119 10.00 -21.07 7.22
N GLU A 120 9.04 -20.20 7.57
CA GLU A 120 8.86 -19.67 8.92
C GLU A 120 10.05 -18.83 9.43
N TRP A 121 10.83 -18.24 8.54
CA TRP A 121 11.96 -17.35 8.89
C TRP A 121 11.47 -15.94 9.20
N ILE A 122 10.76 -15.80 10.33
CA ILE A 122 9.97 -14.61 10.69
C ILE A 122 10.82 -13.31 10.71
N GLN A 123 12.05 -13.38 11.20
CA GLN A 123 12.93 -12.22 11.26
C GLN A 123 13.27 -11.68 9.86
N ILE A 124 13.56 -12.59 8.91
CA ILE A 124 13.84 -12.23 7.51
C ILE A 124 12.54 -11.73 6.83
N CYS A 125 11.40 -12.35 7.13
CA CYS A 125 10.10 -11.88 6.67
C CYS A 125 9.80 -10.45 7.10
N SER A 126 10.09 -10.10 8.36
CA SER A 126 9.95 -8.75 8.87
C SER A 126 10.78 -7.76 8.06
N PHE A 127 12.06 -8.04 7.84
CA PHE A 127 12.93 -7.21 7.01
C PHE A 127 12.41 -7.04 5.57
N LEU A 128 11.99 -8.13 4.93
CA LEU A 128 11.46 -8.09 3.55
C LEU A 128 10.19 -7.24 3.46
N LEU A 129 9.27 -7.32 4.44
CA LEU A 129 8.06 -6.51 4.44
C LEU A 129 8.36 -5.02 4.61
N PHE A 130 9.33 -4.64 5.45
CA PHE A 130 9.80 -3.26 5.52
C PHE A 130 10.42 -2.81 4.20
N ALA A 131 11.20 -3.66 3.54
CA ALA A 131 11.78 -3.36 2.22
C ALA A 131 10.69 -3.17 1.16
N ILE A 132 9.65 -4.03 1.13
CA ILE A 132 8.50 -3.89 0.25
C ILE A 132 7.83 -2.53 0.47
N SER A 133 7.51 -2.20 1.73
CA SER A 133 6.87 -0.93 2.08
C SER A 133 7.71 0.28 1.61
N PHE A 134 9.00 0.23 1.84
CA PHE A 134 9.94 1.28 1.43
C PHE A 134 9.94 1.48 -0.11
N PHE A 135 10.03 0.40 -0.89
CA PHE A 135 9.97 0.48 -2.35
C PHE A 135 8.61 0.96 -2.85
N LEU A 136 7.51 0.57 -2.21
CA LEU A 136 6.17 1.05 -2.57
C LEU A 136 6.00 2.54 -2.27
N TYR A 137 6.56 3.05 -1.17
CA TYR A 137 6.60 4.50 -0.91
C TYR A 137 7.45 5.24 -1.96
N GLY A 138 8.57 4.67 -2.38
CA GLY A 138 9.38 5.20 -3.49
C GLY A 138 8.60 5.23 -4.81
N THR A 139 7.81 4.19 -5.08
CA THR A 139 6.91 4.11 -6.25
C THR A 139 5.86 5.23 -6.20
N LEU A 140 5.18 5.41 -5.06
CA LEU A 140 4.21 6.49 -4.86
C LEU A 140 4.84 7.88 -5.01
N ALA A 141 5.99 8.11 -4.38
CA ALA A 141 6.69 9.39 -4.46
C ALA A 141 7.04 9.74 -5.92
N THR A 142 7.50 8.75 -6.69
CA THR A 142 7.82 8.92 -8.11
C THR A 142 6.55 9.21 -8.92
N SER A 143 5.46 8.47 -8.68
CA SER A 143 4.16 8.69 -9.34
C SER A 143 3.62 10.09 -9.06
N TYR A 144 3.57 10.50 -7.79
CA TYR A 144 3.08 11.82 -7.40
C TYR A 144 3.91 12.95 -8.01
N LYS A 145 5.23 12.81 -8.03
CA LYS A 145 6.12 13.79 -8.67
C LYS A 145 5.80 13.93 -10.15
N THR A 146 5.68 12.82 -10.88
CA THR A 146 5.40 12.80 -12.32
C THR A 146 4.05 13.44 -12.62
N VAL A 147 2.99 13.04 -11.91
CA VAL A 147 1.64 13.59 -12.13
C VAL A 147 1.58 15.09 -11.78
N ASN A 148 2.24 15.53 -10.71
CA ASN A 148 2.19 16.92 -10.28
C ASN A 148 3.01 17.87 -11.19
N LEU A 149 4.15 17.43 -11.71
CA LEU A 149 4.96 18.20 -12.66
C LEU A 149 4.31 18.23 -14.06
N GLY A 150 3.60 17.18 -14.44
CA GLY A 150 2.98 17.02 -15.75
C GLY A 150 1.56 17.61 -15.88
N THR A 151 1.00 18.23 -14.83
CA THR A 151 -0.42 18.67 -14.82
C THR A 151 -0.85 19.55 -15.98
N LYS A 152 0.06 20.27 -16.63
CA LYS A 152 -0.24 21.15 -17.78
C LYS A 152 -0.34 20.43 -19.14
N GLY A 153 -0.55 19.13 -19.20
CA GLY A 153 -0.65 18.42 -20.48
C GLY A 153 -1.22 17.01 -20.37
N ILE A 154 -1.53 16.54 -19.16
CA ILE A 154 -2.08 15.21 -18.96
C ILE A 154 -3.58 15.22 -19.29
N PRO A 155 -4.06 14.41 -20.25
CA PRO A 155 -5.48 14.23 -20.50
C PRO A 155 -6.22 13.82 -19.24
N LYS A 156 -7.44 14.34 -19.02
CA LYS A 156 -8.26 14.05 -17.83
C LYS A 156 -8.41 12.54 -17.55
N ARG A 157 -8.57 11.74 -18.61
CA ARG A 157 -8.68 10.27 -18.51
C ARG A 157 -7.41 9.66 -17.89
N ASP A 158 -6.24 10.11 -18.32
CA ASP A 158 -4.96 9.58 -17.85
C ASP A 158 -4.64 10.08 -16.44
N PHE A 159 -5.02 11.31 -16.11
CA PHE A 159 -4.97 11.82 -14.73
C PHE A 159 -5.83 10.95 -13.80
N ILE A 160 -7.08 10.66 -14.17
CA ILE A 160 -7.97 9.80 -13.36
C ILE A 160 -7.39 8.39 -13.26
N ALA A 161 -6.87 7.82 -14.36
CA ALA A 161 -6.25 6.48 -14.33
C ALA A 161 -5.04 6.45 -13.39
N MET A 162 -4.17 7.46 -13.41
CA MET A 162 -3.05 7.56 -12.47
C MET A 162 -3.52 7.65 -11.02
N GLN A 163 -4.55 8.45 -10.73
CA GLN A 163 -5.05 8.57 -9.36
C GLN A 163 -5.75 7.29 -8.87
N VAL A 164 -6.63 6.71 -9.69
CA VAL A 164 -7.43 5.56 -9.28
C VAL A 164 -6.61 4.27 -9.34
N LEU A 165 -5.97 3.99 -10.48
CA LEU A 165 -5.31 2.70 -10.67
C LEU A 165 -3.93 2.66 -10.01
N VAL A 166 -3.08 3.67 -10.27
CA VAL A 166 -1.70 3.66 -9.78
C VAL A 166 -1.63 4.11 -8.33
N ASN A 167 -2.01 5.37 -8.04
CA ASN A 167 -1.78 5.94 -6.72
C ASN A 167 -2.57 5.25 -5.62
N ASN A 168 -3.88 5.04 -5.80
CA ASN A 168 -4.67 4.33 -4.80
C ASN A 168 -4.36 2.82 -4.76
N GLY A 169 -4.11 2.18 -5.90
CA GLY A 169 -3.74 0.76 -5.94
C GLY A 169 -2.42 0.48 -5.22
N VAL A 170 -1.39 1.28 -5.50
CA VAL A 170 -0.09 1.15 -4.80
C VAL A 170 -0.20 1.55 -3.33
N ALA A 171 -1.05 2.54 -2.98
CA ALA A 171 -1.27 2.93 -1.59
C ALA A 171 -1.97 1.84 -0.76
N VAL A 172 -2.95 1.11 -1.33
CA VAL A 172 -3.52 -0.09 -0.67
C VAL A 172 -2.43 -1.10 -0.35
N TYR A 173 -1.59 -1.39 -1.34
CA TYR A 173 -0.51 -2.36 -1.18
C TYR A 173 0.53 -1.88 -0.14
N ALA A 174 0.97 -0.62 -0.23
CA ALA A 174 1.93 -0.04 0.71
C ALA A 174 1.40 -0.07 2.15
N THR A 175 0.15 0.35 2.37
CA THR A 175 -0.45 0.38 3.70
C THR A 175 -0.60 -1.03 4.28
N TRP A 176 -1.04 -2.00 3.47
CA TRP A 176 -1.13 -3.39 3.92
C TRP A 176 0.24 -3.95 4.29
N CYS A 177 1.29 -3.71 3.49
CA CYS A 177 2.64 -4.16 3.81
C CYS A 177 3.22 -3.46 5.05
N THR A 178 2.91 -2.19 5.29
CA THR A 178 3.30 -1.49 6.52
C THR A 178 2.69 -2.18 7.74
N ILE A 179 1.39 -2.46 7.72
CA ILE A 179 0.73 -3.17 8.82
C ILE A 179 1.30 -4.59 8.97
N ALA A 180 1.51 -5.31 7.87
CA ALA A 180 2.11 -6.63 7.88
C ALA A 180 3.56 -6.61 8.42
N SER A 181 4.32 -5.54 8.16
CA SER A 181 5.65 -5.34 8.75
C SER A 181 5.60 -5.23 10.27
N LEU A 182 4.63 -4.48 10.80
CA LEU A 182 4.42 -4.35 12.25
C LEU A 182 3.98 -5.69 12.88
N LEU A 183 3.10 -6.45 12.19
CA LEU A 183 2.72 -7.79 12.67
C LEU A 183 3.93 -8.74 12.72
N ASN A 184 4.77 -8.74 11.68
CA ASN A 184 5.97 -9.56 11.65
C ASN A 184 7.03 -9.09 12.66
N LEU A 185 7.15 -7.77 12.89
CA LEU A 185 7.99 -7.23 13.94
C LEU A 185 7.53 -7.73 15.32
N THR A 186 6.21 -7.67 15.59
CA THR A 186 5.64 -8.20 16.84
C THR A 186 5.98 -9.68 17.01
N MET A 187 5.79 -10.50 15.96
CA MET A 187 6.16 -11.93 16.01
C MET A 187 7.66 -12.10 16.27
N ALA A 188 8.52 -11.31 15.58
CA ALA A 188 9.97 -11.42 15.75
C ALA A 188 10.41 -11.10 17.18
N ILE A 189 9.94 -10.00 17.77
CA ILE A 189 10.34 -9.62 19.13
C ILE A 189 9.73 -10.50 20.20
N ALA A 190 8.51 -11.02 20.00
CA ALA A 190 7.87 -11.90 20.96
C ALA A 190 8.47 -13.32 20.96
N TYR A 191 8.65 -13.91 19.78
CA TYR A 191 9.07 -15.32 19.70
C TYR A 191 10.59 -15.54 19.71
N PHE A 192 11.38 -14.51 19.32
CA PHE A 192 12.83 -14.67 19.16
C PHE A 192 13.66 -13.76 20.07
N HIS A 193 13.04 -12.75 20.70
CA HIS A 193 13.75 -11.82 21.60
C HIS A 193 13.17 -11.77 23.02
N GLY A 194 12.23 -12.67 23.35
CA GLY A 194 11.73 -12.84 24.71
C GLY A 194 10.88 -11.70 25.26
N VAL A 195 10.32 -10.86 24.39
CA VAL A 195 9.38 -9.81 24.80
C VAL A 195 7.99 -10.41 24.98
N ASP A 196 7.30 -10.10 26.08
CA ASP A 196 5.95 -10.58 26.32
C ASP A 196 5.01 -10.18 25.17
N GLN A 197 4.12 -11.09 24.75
CA GLN A 197 3.25 -10.90 23.58
C GLN A 197 2.36 -9.66 23.69
N ASP A 198 1.84 -9.36 24.89
CA ASP A 198 1.01 -8.19 25.13
C ASP A 198 1.81 -6.89 24.97
N VAL A 199 3.07 -6.86 25.45
CA VAL A 199 3.98 -5.72 25.29
C VAL A 199 4.37 -5.56 23.83
N ALA A 200 4.77 -6.63 23.16
CA ALA A 200 5.15 -6.62 21.74
C ALA A 200 4.00 -6.11 20.85
N SER A 201 2.77 -6.57 21.12
CA SER A 201 1.56 -6.13 20.42
C SER A 201 1.25 -4.65 20.70
N THR A 202 1.42 -4.20 21.95
CA THR A 202 1.24 -2.78 22.31
C THR A 202 2.23 -1.89 21.56
N ILE A 203 3.50 -2.28 21.46
CA ILE A 203 4.53 -1.52 20.71
C ILE A 203 4.08 -1.30 19.27
N SER A 204 3.64 -2.34 18.58
CA SER A 204 3.20 -2.23 17.18
C SER A 204 1.92 -1.41 17.01
N LEU A 205 0.97 -1.50 17.93
CA LEU A 205 -0.23 -0.67 17.91
C LEU A 205 0.11 0.81 18.14
N VAL A 206 1.05 1.12 19.03
CA VAL A 206 1.51 2.50 19.25
C VAL A 206 2.23 3.05 18.03
N ILE A 207 3.10 2.25 17.39
CA ILE A 207 3.75 2.66 16.13
C ILE A 207 2.67 2.95 15.06
N LEU A 208 1.70 2.06 14.88
CA LEU A 208 0.61 2.26 13.92
C LEU A 208 -0.19 3.53 14.24
N ALA A 209 -0.47 3.81 15.51
CA ALA A 209 -1.17 5.03 15.92
C ALA A 209 -0.37 6.29 15.53
N VAL A 210 0.94 6.29 15.77
CA VAL A 210 1.83 7.40 15.38
C VAL A 210 1.85 7.54 13.85
N GLU A 211 1.99 6.45 13.11
CA GLU A 211 1.98 6.46 11.64
C GLU A 211 0.69 7.06 11.08
N VAL A 212 -0.48 6.66 11.62
CA VAL A 212 -1.80 7.16 11.18
C VAL A 212 -1.94 8.66 11.44
N VAL A 213 -1.53 9.15 12.62
CA VAL A 213 -1.60 10.57 12.98
C VAL A 213 -0.62 11.41 12.15
N VAL A 214 0.61 10.93 11.98
CA VAL A 214 1.63 11.58 11.15
C VAL A 214 1.16 11.65 9.69
N TRP A 215 0.63 10.54 9.17
CA TRP A 215 0.09 10.52 7.81
C TRP A 215 -1.03 11.53 7.64
N PHE A 216 -2.03 11.55 8.53
CA PHE A 216 -3.13 12.51 8.49
C PHE A 216 -2.65 13.97 8.49
N SER A 217 -1.65 14.26 9.32
CA SER A 217 -1.06 15.59 9.39
C SER A 217 -0.36 15.98 8.09
N LEU A 218 0.47 15.09 7.54
CA LEU A 218 1.23 15.33 6.32
C LEU A 218 0.33 15.44 5.08
N GLU A 219 -0.65 14.54 4.92
CA GLU A 219 -1.54 14.54 3.75
C GLU A 219 -2.48 15.74 3.71
N ASN A 220 -2.75 16.39 4.84
CA ASN A 220 -3.59 17.58 4.90
C ASN A 220 -2.81 18.90 4.89
N THR A 221 -1.48 18.84 4.99
CA THR A 221 -0.58 20.00 5.01
C THR A 221 0.40 19.97 3.83
N ILE A 222 1.61 19.47 4.07
CA ILE A 222 2.74 19.53 3.15
C ILE A 222 2.51 18.70 1.88
N LEU A 223 1.90 17.53 2.03
CA LEU A 223 1.70 16.58 0.94
C LEU A 223 0.36 16.75 0.19
N ASP A 224 -0.54 17.62 0.64
CA ASP A 224 -1.90 17.72 0.07
C ASP A 224 -1.92 17.84 -1.46
N LYS A 225 -1.05 18.65 -2.02
CA LYS A 225 -0.97 18.84 -3.48
C LYS A 225 -0.62 17.56 -4.25
N PHE A 226 0.04 16.62 -3.61
CA PHE A 226 0.48 15.36 -4.21
C PHE A 226 -0.51 14.22 -3.97
N VAL A 227 -0.98 14.07 -2.73
CA VAL A 227 -1.73 12.91 -2.26
C VAL A 227 -3.23 13.16 -2.08
N ARG A 228 -3.74 14.32 -2.55
CA ARG A 228 -5.13 14.75 -2.32
C ARG A 228 -6.16 13.66 -2.65
N TYR A 229 -5.97 12.94 -3.73
CA TYR A 229 -6.89 11.92 -4.22
C TYR A 229 -6.52 10.49 -3.82
N THR A 230 -5.51 10.32 -2.97
CA THR A 230 -5.15 9.04 -2.38
C THR A 230 -5.94 8.85 -1.09
N LEU A 231 -7.04 8.10 -1.18
CA LEU A 231 -8.00 7.91 -0.08
C LEU A 231 -7.97 6.49 0.49
N SER A 232 -7.20 5.60 -0.11
CA SER A 232 -7.22 4.17 0.19
C SER A 232 -6.47 3.76 1.45
N VAL A 233 -5.68 4.64 2.07
CA VAL A 233 -4.88 4.34 3.27
C VAL A 233 -5.77 3.94 4.46
N TYR A 234 -6.73 4.78 4.82
CA TYR A 234 -7.61 4.51 5.98
C TYR A 234 -8.48 3.26 5.82
N PRO A 235 -9.11 2.98 4.65
CA PRO A 235 -9.84 1.74 4.44
C PRO A 235 -9.01 0.48 4.75
N VAL A 236 -7.70 0.48 4.43
CA VAL A 236 -6.82 -0.64 4.74
C VAL A 236 -6.53 -0.74 6.24
N VAL A 237 -6.30 0.37 6.93
CA VAL A 237 -6.11 0.40 8.39
C VAL A 237 -7.39 -0.09 9.09
N ILE A 238 -8.56 0.40 8.67
CA ILE A 238 -9.87 -0.03 9.19
C ILE A 238 -10.06 -1.53 8.96
N TRP A 239 -9.76 -2.04 7.76
CA TRP A 239 -9.83 -3.47 7.44
C TRP A 239 -8.98 -4.32 8.38
N ALA A 240 -7.72 -3.95 8.57
CA ALA A 240 -6.78 -4.69 9.41
C ALA A 240 -7.19 -4.70 10.90
N LEU A 241 -7.56 -3.53 11.44
CA LEU A 241 -7.99 -3.39 12.83
C LEU A 241 -9.32 -4.11 13.09
N SER A 242 -10.28 -4.03 12.16
CA SER A 242 -11.54 -4.77 12.24
C SER A 242 -11.30 -6.27 12.29
N ALA A 243 -10.37 -6.77 11.47
CA ALA A 243 -10.03 -8.20 11.47
C ALA A 243 -9.27 -8.63 12.73
N SER A 244 -8.40 -7.77 13.25
CA SER A 244 -7.71 -8.04 14.53
C SER A 244 -8.71 -8.11 15.69
N ILE A 245 -9.63 -7.15 15.79
CA ILE A 245 -10.69 -7.13 16.80
C ILE A 245 -11.61 -8.34 16.64
N ASN A 246 -12.03 -8.66 15.43
CA ASN A 246 -12.90 -9.82 15.18
C ASN A 246 -12.31 -11.14 15.73
N LYS A 247 -10.99 -11.30 15.68
CA LYS A 247 -10.32 -12.51 16.13
C LYS A 247 -9.97 -12.52 17.62
N ASN A 248 -9.59 -11.35 18.17
CA ASN A 248 -8.90 -11.30 19.46
C ASN A 248 -9.67 -10.51 20.52
N TRP A 249 -10.94 -10.17 20.27
CA TRP A 249 -11.72 -9.32 21.16
C TRP A 249 -11.82 -9.89 22.57
N ASP A 250 -11.31 -9.14 23.53
CA ASP A 250 -11.38 -9.44 24.95
C ASP A 250 -11.28 -8.14 25.74
N LEU A 251 -12.34 -7.78 26.49
CA LEU A 251 -12.39 -6.55 27.29
C LEU A 251 -11.33 -6.51 28.39
N ALA A 252 -10.85 -7.66 28.86
CA ALA A 252 -9.78 -7.73 29.87
C ALA A 252 -8.39 -7.42 29.27
N LYS A 253 -8.24 -7.45 27.94
CA LYS A 253 -6.97 -7.24 27.26
C LYS A 253 -6.78 -5.80 26.82
N ARG A 254 -5.68 -5.19 27.26
CA ARG A 254 -5.26 -3.83 26.88
C ARG A 254 -5.24 -3.62 25.35
N ASN A 255 -4.69 -4.59 24.60
CA ASN A 255 -4.51 -4.47 23.16
C ASN A 255 -5.85 -4.51 22.40
N SER A 256 -6.88 -5.18 22.92
CA SER A 256 -8.23 -5.11 22.38
C SER A 256 -8.82 -3.71 22.49
N ILE A 257 -8.64 -3.06 23.64
CA ILE A 257 -9.11 -1.68 23.85
C ILE A 257 -8.35 -0.70 22.95
N ILE A 258 -7.02 -0.80 22.89
CA ILE A 258 -6.20 0.05 22.02
C ILE A 258 -6.61 -0.13 20.54
N SER A 259 -6.82 -1.36 20.08
CA SER A 259 -7.25 -1.65 18.72
C SER A 259 -8.62 -1.02 18.41
N LEU A 260 -9.58 -1.08 19.34
CA LEU A 260 -10.90 -0.48 19.17
C LEU A 260 -10.82 1.06 19.10
N VAL A 261 -10.06 1.68 19.99
CA VAL A 261 -9.84 3.14 19.99
C VAL A 261 -9.18 3.56 18.69
N LEU A 262 -8.15 2.85 18.25
CA LEU A 262 -7.45 3.16 17.00
C LEU A 262 -8.35 2.96 15.77
N LEU A 263 -9.22 1.95 15.78
CA LEU A 263 -10.25 1.77 14.75
C LEU A 263 -11.21 2.98 14.69
N ALA A 264 -11.71 3.43 15.83
CA ALA A 264 -12.59 4.61 15.89
C ALA A 264 -11.87 5.87 15.39
N VAL A 265 -10.60 6.06 15.77
CA VAL A 265 -9.75 7.16 15.28
C VAL A 265 -9.58 7.06 13.77
N ALA A 266 -9.22 5.89 13.22
CA ALA A 266 -9.03 5.69 11.79
C ALA A 266 -10.31 5.99 10.98
N CYS A 267 -11.48 5.56 11.47
CA CYS A 267 -12.78 5.88 10.86
C CYS A 267 -13.05 7.39 10.86
N THR A 268 -12.81 8.05 11.99
CA THR A 268 -13.02 9.51 12.14
C THR A 268 -12.08 10.29 11.20
N LEU A 269 -10.80 9.92 11.14
CA LEU A 269 -9.81 10.57 10.27
C LEU A 269 -10.15 10.34 8.79
N PHE A 270 -10.66 9.16 8.43
CA PHE A 270 -11.10 8.90 7.06
C PHE A 270 -12.26 9.80 6.65
N VAL A 271 -13.31 9.91 7.49
CA VAL A 271 -14.43 10.82 7.24
C VAL A 271 -13.95 12.27 7.14
N ALA A 272 -13.11 12.71 8.08
CA ALA A 272 -12.54 14.06 8.06
C ALA A 272 -11.75 14.30 6.77
N ARG A 273 -10.92 13.34 6.31
CA ARG A 273 -10.17 13.44 5.07
C ARG A 273 -11.07 13.59 3.86
N VAL A 274 -12.10 12.78 3.74
CA VAL A 274 -13.07 12.87 2.62
C VAL A 274 -13.74 14.25 2.62
N VAL A 275 -14.21 14.71 3.77
CA VAL A 275 -14.85 16.04 3.90
C VAL A 275 -13.88 17.15 3.48
N ILE A 276 -12.63 17.13 3.96
CA ILE A 276 -11.60 18.13 3.61
C ILE A 276 -11.34 18.13 2.10
N VAL A 277 -11.21 16.96 1.47
CA VAL A 277 -10.96 16.86 0.02
C VAL A 277 -12.14 17.43 -0.77
N VAL A 278 -13.37 17.05 -0.42
CA VAL A 278 -14.59 17.56 -1.09
C VAL A 278 -14.71 19.08 -0.93
N TRP A 279 -14.50 19.59 0.28
CA TRP A 279 -14.54 21.02 0.57
C TRP A 279 -13.50 21.81 -0.25
N ARG A 280 -12.25 21.32 -0.30
CA ARG A 280 -11.18 21.95 -1.10
C ARG A 280 -11.50 21.97 -2.58
N GLU A 281 -12.10 20.90 -3.13
CA GLU A 281 -12.49 20.83 -4.54
C GLU A 281 -13.68 21.78 -4.86
N GLN A 282 -14.63 21.89 -3.96
CA GLN A 282 -15.74 22.84 -4.12
C GLN A 282 -15.23 24.31 -4.08
N LYS A 283 -14.28 24.60 -3.17
CA LYS A 283 -13.68 25.94 -3.10
C LYS A 283 -12.94 26.34 -4.38
N LYS A 284 -12.27 25.38 -5.05
CA LYS A 284 -11.61 25.65 -6.35
C LYS A 284 -12.59 25.95 -7.48
N LYS A 285 -13.81 25.41 -7.43
CA LYS A 285 -14.83 25.60 -8.48
C LYS A 285 -15.63 26.89 -8.32
N ARG A 286 -15.55 27.58 -7.16
CA ARG A 286 -16.24 28.85 -6.97
C ARG A 286 -15.53 29.93 -7.77
N PRO A 287 -16.22 30.66 -8.69
CA PRO A 287 -15.63 31.78 -9.40
C PRO A 287 -15.17 32.82 -8.37
N VAL A 288 -13.99 33.38 -8.59
CA VAL A 288 -13.54 34.59 -7.86
C VAL A 288 -14.53 35.68 -8.19
N ASN A 289 -15.34 36.08 -7.24
CA ASN A 289 -16.32 37.15 -7.41
C ASN A 289 -15.53 38.45 -7.49
N ASN A 290 -15.30 38.95 -8.70
CA ASN A 290 -14.56 40.19 -9.01
C ASN A 290 -15.26 41.48 -8.51
N SER A 291 -16.24 41.36 -7.63
CA SER A 291 -16.99 42.50 -7.07
C SER A 291 -16.14 43.43 -6.19
N SER A 292 -14.97 42.97 -5.73
CA SER A 292 -14.07 43.79 -4.90
C SER A 292 -13.08 44.66 -5.68
N MET A 293 -12.92 44.43 -7.00
CA MET A 293 -12.05 45.29 -7.83
C MET A 293 -12.74 46.56 -8.37
N LEU A 294 -14.07 46.59 -8.36
CA LEU A 294 -14.80 47.76 -8.86
C LEU A 294 -14.97 48.90 -7.84
N LEU A 295 -14.66 48.64 -6.57
CA LEU A 295 -14.73 49.62 -5.48
C LEU A 295 -13.39 50.34 -5.23
N GLN A 296 -12.33 50.03 -5.97
CA GLN A 296 -11.02 50.70 -5.87
C GLN A 296 -10.79 51.75 -6.95
N TYR A 297 -11.74 51.95 -7.86
CA TYR A 297 -11.66 52.97 -8.94
C TYR A 297 -12.89 53.90 -9.00
N SER A 298 -13.61 54.05 -7.88
CA SER A 298 -14.63 55.08 -7.72
C SER A 298 -14.19 56.18 -6.76
#